data_967ecbcbae2ff8fedd1fce4000b4583c
#
_entry.id   967ecbcbae2ff8fedd1fce4000b4583c
#
_cell.length_a   1.000
_cell.length_b   1.000
_cell.length_c   1.000
_cell.angle_alpha   90.00
_cell.angle_beta   90.00
_cell.angle_gamma   90.00
#
_symmetry.space_group_name_H-M   'P 1'
#
loop_
_entity.id
_entity.type
_entity.pdbx_description
1 polymer ?
#
loop_
_entity_poly.entity_id
_entity_poly.type
_entity_poly.pdbx_seq_one_letter_code
_entity_poly.pdbx_strand_id
1 'polypeptide(L)'
;MARYDRKSRNRFSIATLAAAAALLFAGGCADIRQAIDDALGGWTKGYARTYSREIGQMMEPRYDSLALDGRGIRIGVLDAGFGSLRSDPRTRELRVVDYRDFTTGDTTGFFRDPMEHGRQVCMNIGGRMGSDTLLGLAPRSEFYLAKIDLQDREPRSEEVRMMQGIEWLLDKGVDLITCSISYTTFDDFDGYTPGQLDGRSSRISRFLDSILRAHPQLLFIQCAGNEGNKPWRHIGFPGDVREAVTVGAVDWDGQTRREYSSTGWPEAGYIKPDVVVSDSPRGTSFSTPVIAGLCAAMLQYNRVERSTLIAALHASGSRAATPDCEVGYGIPQLDRLVELLAPTGASDSAGSKTDTTNQTINNLK
;
A
#
# COMPACT_ATOMS: atom_id res chain seq x y z
N MET A 1 -18.77 -14.01 -27.27
CA MET A 1 -17.74 -14.96 -27.77
C MET A 1 -16.73 -14.19 -28.62
N ALA A 2 -15.67 -13.69 -28.05
CA ALA A 2 -14.56 -13.08 -28.78
C ALA A 2 -13.35 -14.00 -28.63
N ARG A 3 -12.86 -14.50 -29.76
CA ARG A 3 -11.72 -15.42 -29.83
C ARG A 3 -10.45 -14.67 -29.45
N TYR A 4 -9.79 -15.14 -28.41
CA TYR A 4 -8.45 -14.69 -27.99
C TYR A 4 -7.43 -15.23 -29.01
N ASP A 5 -6.81 -14.35 -29.76
CA ASP A 5 -5.80 -14.71 -30.75
C ASP A 5 -4.46 -14.97 -30.06
N ARG A 6 -4.02 -16.22 -30.15
CA ARG A 6 -2.82 -16.79 -29.54
C ARG A 6 -1.66 -16.71 -30.52
N LYS A 7 -1.16 -15.49 -30.88
CA LYS A 7 0.08 -15.36 -31.68
C LYS A 7 0.79 -14.02 -31.41
N SER A 8 1.57 -13.94 -30.32
CA SER A 8 2.83 -13.17 -30.33
C SER A 8 3.81 -13.81 -29.34
N ARG A 9 4.40 -14.94 -29.75
CA ARG A 9 5.67 -15.38 -29.17
C ARG A 9 6.74 -14.45 -29.73
N ASN A 10 7.14 -13.44 -28.94
CA ASN A 10 8.31 -12.63 -29.25
C ASN A 10 9.54 -13.55 -29.28
N ARG A 11 10.01 -13.84 -30.50
CA ARG A 11 11.34 -14.42 -30.74
C ARG A 11 12.36 -13.31 -30.42
N PHE A 12 13.01 -13.39 -29.29
CA PHE A 12 14.24 -12.65 -29.08
C PHE A 12 15.23 -13.04 -30.20
N SER A 13 15.64 -12.05 -30.96
CA SER A 13 16.62 -12.26 -32.04
C SER A 13 17.95 -12.60 -31.38
N ILE A 14 18.67 -13.58 -31.95
CA ILE A 14 20.04 -13.95 -31.57
C ILE A 14 20.96 -12.72 -31.61
N ALA A 15 20.65 -11.70 -32.43
CA ALA A 15 21.32 -10.41 -32.49
C ALA A 15 21.20 -9.61 -31.18
N THR A 16 20.07 -9.69 -30.44
CA THR A 16 19.87 -8.99 -29.17
C THR A 16 20.70 -9.63 -28.05
N LEU A 17 20.84 -10.96 -28.07
CA LEU A 17 21.70 -11.69 -27.12
C LEU A 17 23.20 -11.48 -27.44
N ALA A 18 23.57 -11.35 -28.70
CA ALA A 18 24.97 -11.05 -29.11
C ALA A 18 25.38 -9.61 -28.77
N ALA A 19 24.46 -8.65 -28.86
CA ALA A 19 24.73 -7.26 -28.46
C ALA A 19 24.91 -7.14 -26.92
N ALA A 20 24.11 -7.87 -26.14
CA ALA A 20 24.27 -7.92 -24.67
C ALA A 20 25.61 -8.59 -24.26
N ALA A 21 26.05 -9.63 -24.99
CA ALA A 21 27.32 -10.30 -24.74
C ALA A 21 28.55 -9.42 -25.14
N ALA A 22 28.45 -8.61 -26.20
CA ALA A 22 29.52 -7.71 -26.62
C ALA A 22 29.73 -6.54 -25.62
N LEU A 23 28.70 -6.08 -24.96
CA LEU A 23 28.77 -5.05 -23.92
C LEU A 23 29.41 -5.54 -22.61
N LEU A 24 29.40 -6.87 -22.36
CA LEU A 24 30.05 -7.49 -21.19
C LEU A 24 31.59 -7.37 -21.22
N PHE A 25 32.19 -7.08 -22.36
CA PHE A 25 33.64 -6.99 -22.53
C PHE A 25 34.20 -5.54 -22.61
N ALA A 26 33.37 -4.52 -22.66
CA ALA A 26 33.80 -3.14 -22.95
C ALA A 26 33.43 -2.07 -21.89
N GLY A 27 32.62 -2.35 -20.89
CA GLY A 27 32.13 -1.30 -19.97
C GLY A 27 32.21 -1.68 -18.49
N GLY A 28 32.28 -0.68 -17.63
CA GLY A 28 32.21 -0.87 -16.16
C GLY A 28 30.82 -1.36 -15.70
N CYS A 29 30.73 -1.89 -14.46
CA CYS A 29 29.51 -2.51 -13.93
C CYS A 29 28.24 -1.63 -14.00
N ALA A 30 28.38 -0.30 -13.97
CA ALA A 30 27.26 0.64 -14.09
C ALA A 30 26.67 0.70 -15.50
N ASP A 31 27.55 0.70 -16.53
CA ASP A 31 27.13 0.78 -17.93
C ASP A 31 26.48 -0.52 -18.40
N ILE A 32 26.91 -1.66 -17.85
CA ILE A 32 26.31 -2.97 -18.12
C ILE A 32 24.92 -3.07 -17.55
N ARG A 33 24.68 -2.58 -16.33
CA ARG A 33 23.35 -2.49 -15.74
C ARG A 33 22.42 -1.63 -16.57
N GLN A 34 22.86 -0.46 -17.00
CA GLN A 34 22.07 0.43 -17.84
C GLN A 34 21.75 -0.20 -19.20
N ALA A 35 22.71 -0.88 -19.84
CA ALA A 35 22.53 -1.53 -21.13
C ALA A 35 21.60 -2.75 -21.05
N ILE A 36 21.68 -3.54 -19.96
CA ILE A 36 20.74 -4.64 -19.70
C ILE A 36 19.33 -4.09 -19.43
N ASP A 37 19.23 -3.04 -18.69
CA ASP A 37 18.00 -2.33 -18.42
C ASP A 37 17.37 -1.74 -19.68
N ASP A 38 18.19 -1.26 -20.64
CA ASP A 38 17.71 -0.73 -21.91
C ASP A 38 17.35 -1.84 -22.93
N ALA A 39 18.07 -2.96 -22.92
CA ALA A 39 17.79 -4.12 -23.76
C ALA A 39 16.58 -4.95 -23.31
N LEU A 40 16.34 -5.04 -22.00
CA LEU A 40 15.16 -5.66 -21.39
C LEU A 40 13.98 -4.68 -21.29
N GLY A 41 14.11 -3.53 -21.97
CA GLY A 41 13.24 -2.39 -21.90
C GLY A 41 11.78 -2.64 -22.21
N GLY A 42 10.98 -2.74 -21.19
CA GLY A 42 9.53 -2.69 -21.26
C GLY A 42 8.86 -3.49 -20.18
N TRP A 43 9.24 -4.75 -19.95
CA TRP A 43 8.51 -5.64 -19.01
C TRP A 43 9.06 -5.62 -17.59
N THR A 44 10.35 -5.65 -17.41
CA THR A 44 10.98 -5.54 -16.08
C THR A 44 11.09 -4.09 -15.60
N LYS A 45 11.30 -3.14 -16.51
CA LYS A 45 11.32 -1.71 -16.20
C LYS A 45 10.00 -1.21 -15.67
N GLY A 46 8.85 -1.70 -16.16
CA GLY A 46 7.54 -1.29 -15.69
C GLY A 46 7.30 -1.65 -14.23
N TYR A 47 7.60 -2.88 -13.81
CA TYR A 47 7.24 -3.39 -12.48
C TYR A 47 8.23 -3.02 -11.37
N ALA A 48 9.50 -3.32 -11.54
CA ALA A 48 10.51 -3.11 -10.49
C ALA A 48 10.89 -1.62 -10.34
N ARG A 49 10.97 -0.86 -11.44
CA ARG A 49 11.22 0.58 -11.38
C ARG A 49 10.01 1.39 -10.94
N THR A 50 8.82 0.91 -11.18
CA THR A 50 7.60 1.58 -10.78
C THR A 50 7.51 1.63 -9.27
N TYR A 51 7.60 0.49 -8.60
CA TYR A 51 7.54 0.44 -7.15
C TYR A 51 8.81 1.00 -6.50
N SER A 52 10.00 0.76 -7.04
CA SER A 52 11.21 1.37 -6.52
C SER A 52 11.27 2.88 -6.75
N ARG A 53 10.62 3.42 -7.79
CA ARG A 53 10.58 4.86 -8.03
C ARG A 53 9.57 5.57 -7.12
N GLU A 54 8.43 4.95 -6.81
CA GLU A 54 7.44 5.48 -5.87
C GLU A 54 7.92 5.33 -4.44
N ILE A 55 8.41 4.16 -4.11
CA ILE A 55 9.12 3.90 -2.87
C ILE A 55 10.36 4.82 -2.83
N GLY A 56 11.12 4.96 -3.89
CA GLY A 56 12.29 5.82 -3.97
C GLY A 56 11.98 7.33 -3.97
N GLN A 57 10.81 7.76 -4.40
CA GLN A 57 10.33 9.15 -4.23
C GLN A 57 9.81 9.43 -2.81
N MET A 58 9.35 8.38 -2.12
CA MET A 58 9.03 8.41 -0.70
C MET A 58 10.25 8.12 0.18
N MET A 59 11.28 7.45 -0.36
CA MET A 59 12.49 7.00 0.33
C MET A 59 13.69 7.88 -0.03
N GLU A 60 13.71 9.08 0.52
CA GLU A 60 14.95 9.84 0.65
C GLU A 60 15.99 9.02 1.48
N PRO A 61 17.30 9.34 1.40
CA PRO A 61 18.38 8.61 2.08
C PRO A 61 18.20 8.33 3.57
N ARG A 62 17.28 9.01 4.22
CA ARG A 62 16.92 8.83 5.64
C ARG A 62 16.27 7.48 5.94
N TYR A 63 15.52 6.87 5.01
CA TYR A 63 14.83 5.61 5.29
C TYR A 63 15.81 4.48 5.60
N ASP A 64 16.85 4.35 4.79
CA ASP A 64 17.90 3.34 5.02
C ASP A 64 18.62 3.56 6.35
N SER A 65 18.84 4.83 6.75
CA SER A 65 19.48 5.20 8.01
C SER A 65 18.62 4.88 9.25
N LEU A 66 17.28 4.87 9.11
CA LEU A 66 16.34 4.55 10.19
C LEU A 66 16.11 3.04 10.36
N ALA A 67 16.61 2.21 9.44
CA ALA A 67 16.45 0.75 9.42
C ALA A 67 14.97 0.30 9.59
N LEU A 68 14.05 1.04 8.96
CA LEU A 68 12.62 0.73 9.00
C LEU A 68 12.30 -0.39 8.00
N ASP A 69 11.74 -1.49 8.50
CA ASP A 69 11.44 -2.68 7.71
C ASP A 69 10.13 -3.37 8.16
N GLY A 70 9.34 -2.71 9.01
CA GLY A 70 8.09 -3.22 9.59
C GLY A 70 8.29 -4.25 10.71
N ARG A 71 9.50 -4.40 11.24
CA ARG A 71 9.79 -5.37 12.31
C ARG A 71 8.97 -5.10 13.56
N GLY A 72 8.37 -6.16 14.10
CA GLY A 72 7.53 -6.10 15.29
C GLY A 72 6.11 -5.57 15.01
N ILE A 73 5.74 -5.40 13.74
CA ILE A 73 4.39 -5.00 13.31
C ILE A 73 3.65 -6.20 12.73
N ARG A 74 2.42 -6.41 13.18
CA ARG A 74 1.50 -7.46 12.73
C ARG A 74 0.50 -6.87 11.75
N ILE A 75 0.46 -7.45 10.55
CA ILE A 75 -0.38 -6.97 9.45
C ILE A 75 -1.43 -8.02 9.11
N GLY A 76 -2.71 -7.66 9.25
CA GLY A 76 -3.82 -8.43 8.71
C GLY A 76 -4.08 -8.06 7.25
N VAL A 77 -4.27 -9.05 6.39
CA VAL A 77 -4.60 -8.86 4.97
C VAL A 77 -5.92 -9.56 4.67
N LEU A 78 -6.93 -8.78 4.28
CA LEU A 78 -8.22 -9.27 3.80
C LEU A 78 -8.21 -9.22 2.26
N ASP A 79 -8.37 -10.38 1.60
CA ASP A 79 -8.26 -10.46 0.15
C ASP A 79 -8.99 -11.68 -0.45
N ALA A 80 -9.00 -11.78 -1.77
CA ALA A 80 -9.69 -12.85 -2.52
C ALA A 80 -8.89 -14.15 -2.64
N GLY A 81 -7.56 -14.11 -2.60
CA GLY A 81 -6.74 -15.32 -2.74
C GLY A 81 -5.24 -15.07 -2.68
N PHE A 82 -4.51 -16.05 -2.18
CA PHE A 82 -3.08 -15.97 -1.90
C PHE A 82 -2.26 -17.03 -2.65
N GLY A 83 -2.73 -17.44 -3.81
CA GLY A 83 -2.04 -18.39 -4.66
C GLY A 83 -0.58 -18.00 -4.93
N SER A 84 0.29 -18.98 -5.03
CA SER A 84 1.73 -18.80 -5.29
C SER A 84 2.52 -17.98 -4.26
N LEU A 85 1.92 -17.49 -3.15
CA LEU A 85 2.60 -16.61 -2.20
C LEU A 85 3.88 -17.24 -1.63
N ARG A 86 3.86 -18.53 -1.35
CA ARG A 86 5.01 -19.26 -0.80
C ARG A 86 6.02 -19.72 -1.86
N SER A 87 5.66 -19.71 -3.14
CA SER A 87 6.52 -20.16 -4.25
C SER A 87 7.12 -18.99 -5.05
N ASP A 88 6.48 -17.83 -5.07
CA ASP A 88 6.99 -16.64 -5.76
C ASP A 88 8.23 -16.10 -5.04
N PRO A 89 9.39 -15.96 -5.74
CA PRO A 89 10.62 -15.47 -5.13
C PRO A 89 10.51 -14.08 -4.51
N ARG A 90 9.50 -13.29 -4.89
CA ARG A 90 9.27 -11.93 -4.37
C ARG A 90 8.52 -11.90 -3.04
N THR A 91 7.80 -12.98 -2.70
CA THR A 91 6.93 -13.05 -1.50
C THR A 91 7.22 -14.22 -0.59
N ARG A 92 7.93 -15.26 -1.06
CA ARG A 92 8.16 -16.51 -0.30
C ARG A 92 8.87 -16.29 1.05
N GLU A 93 9.60 -15.20 1.21
CA GLU A 93 10.31 -14.85 2.43
C GLU A 93 9.47 -14.04 3.44
N LEU A 94 8.24 -13.64 3.05
CA LEU A 94 7.32 -12.98 3.97
C LEU A 94 6.96 -13.91 5.13
N ARG A 95 6.98 -13.36 6.35
CA ARG A 95 6.64 -14.10 7.55
C ARG A 95 5.13 -14.23 7.71
N VAL A 96 4.53 -15.21 7.06
CA VAL A 96 3.12 -15.57 7.26
C VAL A 96 3.00 -16.41 8.53
N VAL A 97 2.35 -15.83 9.55
CA VAL A 97 2.19 -16.44 10.89
C VAL A 97 0.95 -17.31 10.93
N ASP A 98 -0.18 -16.82 10.38
CA ASP A 98 -1.42 -17.57 10.35
C ASP A 98 -2.26 -17.17 9.14
N TYR A 99 -3.21 -18.02 8.74
CA TYR A 99 -4.10 -17.78 7.61
C TYR A 99 -5.41 -18.55 7.76
N ARG A 100 -6.50 -17.99 7.22
CA ARG A 100 -7.83 -18.58 7.26
C ARG A 100 -8.61 -18.30 5.98
N ASP A 101 -9.36 -19.30 5.52
CA ASP A 101 -10.31 -19.19 4.41
C ASP A 101 -11.74 -19.08 4.99
N PHE A 102 -12.37 -17.93 4.81
CA PHE A 102 -13.76 -17.67 5.23
C PHE A 102 -14.76 -17.98 4.11
N THR A 103 -14.28 -18.36 2.92
CA THR A 103 -15.14 -18.69 1.78
C THR A 103 -15.56 -20.15 1.80
N THR A 104 -14.61 -21.05 2.03
CA THR A 104 -14.84 -22.50 2.07
C THR A 104 -14.63 -23.12 3.44
N GLY A 105 -13.89 -22.46 4.31
CA GLY A 105 -13.42 -23.01 5.58
C GLY A 105 -12.25 -23.99 5.46
N ASP A 106 -11.85 -24.37 4.23
CA ASP A 106 -10.75 -25.30 3.96
C ASP A 106 -9.49 -24.54 3.56
N THR A 107 -8.41 -24.78 4.28
CA THR A 107 -7.10 -24.16 4.03
C THR A 107 -6.13 -25.06 3.27
N THR A 108 -6.53 -26.28 2.88
CA THR A 108 -5.65 -27.28 2.24
C THR A 108 -5.02 -26.77 0.94
N GLY A 109 -5.74 -25.94 0.19
CA GLY A 109 -5.31 -25.35 -1.07
C GLY A 109 -4.91 -23.88 -1.00
N PHE A 110 -4.88 -23.25 0.17
CA PHE A 110 -4.78 -21.80 0.35
C PHE A 110 -3.70 -21.13 -0.50
N PHE A 111 -2.49 -21.66 -0.55
CA PHE A 111 -1.38 -21.14 -1.34
C PHE A 111 -1.27 -21.73 -2.75
N ARG A 112 -2.19 -22.62 -3.14
CA ARG A 112 -2.33 -23.17 -4.48
C ARG A 112 -3.57 -22.68 -5.21
N ASP A 113 -4.27 -21.75 -4.62
CA ASP A 113 -5.40 -21.05 -5.23
C ASP A 113 -4.97 -20.45 -6.58
N PRO A 114 -5.76 -20.58 -7.66
CA PRO A 114 -5.49 -19.91 -8.92
C PRO A 114 -5.53 -18.37 -8.78
N MET A 115 -6.21 -17.87 -7.75
CA MET A 115 -6.29 -16.47 -7.43
C MET A 115 -5.05 -15.98 -6.70
N GLU A 116 -4.35 -15.02 -7.30
CA GLU A 116 -3.08 -14.48 -6.81
C GLU A 116 -3.16 -13.00 -6.39
N HIS A 117 -4.36 -12.43 -6.32
CA HIS A 117 -4.54 -11.01 -6.02
C HIS A 117 -3.94 -10.64 -4.66
N GLY A 118 -4.25 -11.37 -3.59
CA GLY A 118 -3.69 -11.15 -2.26
C GLY A 118 -2.18 -11.38 -2.18
N ARG A 119 -1.60 -12.27 -3.04
CA ARG A 119 -0.14 -12.38 -3.16
C ARG A 119 0.47 -11.07 -3.69
N GLN A 120 -0.13 -10.46 -4.71
CA GLN A 120 0.34 -9.19 -5.25
C GLN A 120 0.19 -8.05 -4.22
N VAL A 121 -0.89 -8.06 -3.45
CA VAL A 121 -1.09 -7.15 -2.30
C VAL A 121 0.03 -7.35 -1.28
N CYS A 122 0.30 -8.58 -0.83
CA CYS A 122 1.40 -8.87 0.11
C CYS A 122 2.78 -8.45 -0.46
N MET A 123 2.99 -8.60 -1.77
CA MET A 123 4.21 -8.15 -2.44
C MET A 123 4.40 -6.62 -2.30
N ASN A 124 3.34 -5.85 -2.44
CA ASN A 124 3.41 -4.39 -2.33
C ASN A 124 3.54 -3.90 -0.88
N ILE A 125 3.17 -4.74 0.11
CA ILE A 125 3.39 -4.42 1.53
C ILE A 125 4.86 -4.63 1.91
N GLY A 126 5.44 -5.79 1.54
CA GLY A 126 6.74 -6.19 2.06
C GLY A 126 7.55 -7.10 1.14
N GLY A 127 7.17 -7.22 -0.14
CA GLY A 127 7.91 -8.03 -1.11
C GLY A 127 9.33 -7.54 -1.36
N ARG A 128 10.17 -8.43 -1.89
CA ARG A 128 11.57 -8.15 -2.27
C ARG A 128 11.90 -8.80 -3.61
N MET A 129 12.83 -8.20 -4.34
CA MET A 129 13.44 -8.80 -5.52
C MET A 129 14.96 -8.86 -5.36
N GLY A 130 15.48 -10.06 -5.15
CA GLY A 130 16.88 -10.25 -4.76
C GLY A 130 17.17 -9.70 -3.37
N SER A 131 18.45 -9.41 -3.10
CA SER A 131 18.91 -8.85 -1.81
C SER A 131 18.64 -7.34 -1.69
N ASP A 132 18.57 -6.63 -2.82
CA ASP A 132 18.82 -5.19 -2.87
C ASP A 132 17.58 -4.37 -3.26
N THR A 133 16.50 -5.01 -3.75
CA THR A 133 15.31 -4.29 -4.21
C THR A 133 14.11 -4.58 -3.31
N LEU A 134 13.64 -3.57 -2.59
CA LEU A 134 12.38 -3.61 -1.87
C LEU A 134 11.22 -3.34 -2.82
N LEU A 135 10.20 -4.18 -2.80
CA LEU A 135 8.94 -4.01 -3.50
C LEU A 135 7.84 -3.51 -2.57
N GLY A 136 8.08 -3.54 -1.26
CA GLY A 136 7.23 -3.02 -0.21
C GLY A 136 8.06 -2.60 1.00
N LEU A 137 7.51 -1.72 1.84
CA LEU A 137 8.22 -1.04 2.92
C LEU A 137 8.29 -1.85 4.23
N ALA A 138 7.56 -2.97 4.33
CA ALA A 138 7.45 -3.75 5.56
C ALA A 138 7.84 -5.23 5.38
N PRO A 139 9.05 -5.55 4.84
CA PRO A 139 9.45 -6.92 4.53
C PRO A 139 9.65 -7.81 5.76
N ARG A 140 9.74 -7.24 6.97
CA ARG A 140 9.91 -7.98 8.22
C ARG A 140 8.71 -7.94 9.15
N SER A 141 7.57 -7.48 8.66
CA SER A 141 6.30 -7.60 9.37
C SER A 141 5.83 -9.05 9.46
N GLU A 142 4.93 -9.31 10.41
CA GLU A 142 4.21 -10.57 10.55
C GLU A 142 2.87 -10.47 9.81
N PHE A 143 2.60 -11.43 8.94
CA PHE A 143 1.40 -11.44 8.10
C PHE A 143 0.38 -12.45 8.61
N TYR A 144 -0.87 -12.00 8.72
CA TYR A 144 -2.07 -12.80 9.02
C TYR A 144 -3.03 -12.64 7.85
N LEU A 145 -3.34 -13.75 7.14
CA LEU A 145 -4.03 -13.70 5.85
C LEU A 145 -5.45 -14.25 5.97
N ALA A 146 -6.43 -13.46 5.58
CA ALA A 146 -7.84 -13.86 5.55
C ALA A 146 -8.39 -13.81 4.13
N LYS A 147 -8.76 -14.97 3.58
CA LYS A 147 -9.48 -15.04 2.31
C LYS A 147 -10.97 -14.86 2.58
N ILE A 148 -11.58 -13.81 1.99
CA ILE A 148 -12.95 -13.39 2.26
C ILE A 148 -13.85 -13.32 1.02
N ASP A 149 -13.28 -13.41 -0.18
CA ASP A 149 -13.95 -13.18 -1.45
C ASP A 149 -13.83 -14.39 -2.38
N LEU A 150 -14.92 -14.72 -3.11
CA LEU A 150 -15.01 -15.83 -4.07
C LEU A 150 -14.73 -15.39 -5.52
N GLN A 151 -14.72 -14.10 -5.82
CA GLN A 151 -14.50 -13.47 -7.14
C GLN A 151 -15.51 -13.77 -8.25
N ASP A 152 -16.17 -14.92 -8.23
CA ASP A 152 -17.14 -15.30 -9.29
C ASP A 152 -18.54 -14.75 -9.03
N ARG A 153 -18.80 -14.26 -7.83
CA ARG A 153 -20.09 -13.72 -7.36
C ARG A 153 -19.84 -12.71 -6.26
N GLU A 154 -20.67 -11.69 -6.23
CA GLU A 154 -20.69 -10.69 -5.16
C GLU A 154 -21.99 -10.79 -4.33
N PRO A 155 -22.27 -11.86 -3.60
CA PRO A 155 -23.43 -11.93 -2.74
C PRO A 155 -23.19 -11.07 -1.49
N ARG A 156 -24.26 -10.50 -0.95
CA ARG A 156 -24.19 -9.68 0.28
C ARG A 156 -23.60 -10.43 1.49
N SER A 157 -23.53 -11.74 1.43
CA SER A 157 -22.84 -12.55 2.44
C SER A 157 -21.33 -12.26 2.52
N GLU A 158 -20.74 -11.58 1.54
CA GLU A 158 -19.34 -11.13 1.57
C GLU A 158 -19.11 -10.08 2.64
N GLU A 159 -20.06 -9.19 2.91
CA GLU A 159 -19.96 -8.30 4.07
C GLU A 159 -19.78 -9.10 5.37
N VAL A 160 -20.48 -10.24 5.51
CA VAL A 160 -20.36 -11.10 6.69
C VAL A 160 -18.98 -11.75 6.76
N ARG A 161 -18.44 -12.24 5.63
CA ARG A 161 -17.09 -12.82 5.60
C ARG A 161 -16.02 -11.79 5.92
N MET A 162 -16.18 -10.55 5.44
CA MET A 162 -15.28 -9.45 5.79
C MET A 162 -15.34 -9.17 7.30
N MET A 163 -16.54 -9.08 7.89
CA MET A 163 -16.72 -8.89 9.33
C MET A 163 -16.02 -10.00 10.13
N GLN A 164 -16.24 -11.27 9.77
CA GLN A 164 -15.61 -12.42 10.42
C GLN A 164 -14.08 -12.40 10.25
N GLY A 165 -13.58 -11.98 9.09
CA GLY A 165 -12.16 -11.81 8.85
C GLY A 165 -11.55 -10.73 9.75
N ILE A 166 -12.23 -9.59 9.91
CA ILE A 166 -11.81 -8.51 10.81
C ILE A 166 -11.77 -8.99 12.27
N GLU A 167 -12.82 -9.65 12.74
CA GLU A 167 -12.88 -10.19 14.11
C GLU A 167 -11.72 -11.18 14.37
N TRP A 168 -11.49 -12.10 13.43
CA TRP A 168 -10.39 -13.06 13.54
C TRP A 168 -9.01 -12.36 13.58
N LEU A 169 -8.81 -11.32 12.79
CA LEU A 169 -7.56 -10.55 12.79
C LEU A 169 -7.38 -9.77 14.10
N LEU A 170 -8.46 -9.26 14.69
CA LEU A 170 -8.43 -8.65 16.03
C LEU A 170 -8.00 -9.66 17.09
N ASP A 171 -8.54 -10.88 17.06
CA ASP A 171 -8.14 -11.95 17.99
C ASP A 171 -6.66 -12.33 17.85
N LYS A 172 -6.05 -12.10 16.66
CA LYS A 172 -4.60 -12.27 16.45
C LYS A 172 -3.78 -11.09 16.95
N GLY A 173 -4.42 -10.02 17.36
CA GLY A 173 -3.76 -8.82 17.87
C GLY A 173 -2.95 -8.08 16.81
N VAL A 174 -3.47 -7.97 15.58
CA VAL A 174 -2.81 -7.21 14.52
C VAL A 174 -2.79 -5.71 14.82
N ASP A 175 -1.73 -5.04 14.41
CA ASP A 175 -1.57 -3.60 14.58
C ASP A 175 -2.30 -2.81 13.49
N LEU A 176 -2.35 -3.39 12.29
CA LEU A 176 -3.09 -2.83 11.16
C LEU A 176 -3.76 -3.93 10.33
N ILE A 177 -4.88 -3.57 9.70
CA ILE A 177 -5.56 -4.39 8.69
C ILE A 177 -5.55 -3.64 7.38
N THR A 178 -5.20 -4.31 6.29
CA THR A 178 -5.35 -3.77 4.94
C THR A 178 -6.35 -4.61 4.14
N CYS A 179 -7.23 -3.93 3.41
CA CYS A 179 -8.26 -4.55 2.60
C CYS A 179 -8.28 -3.97 1.19
N SER A 180 -8.05 -4.83 0.20
CA SER A 180 -8.10 -4.47 -1.22
C SER A 180 -9.40 -4.93 -1.90
N ILE A 181 -10.45 -5.15 -1.11
CA ILE A 181 -11.82 -5.49 -1.52
C ILE A 181 -12.73 -4.36 -1.09
N SER A 182 -13.66 -3.95 -1.95
CA SER A 182 -14.68 -2.94 -1.63
C SER A 182 -15.98 -3.26 -2.35
N TYR A 183 -17.12 -2.90 -1.76
CA TYR A 183 -18.44 -3.19 -2.28
C TYR A 183 -19.17 -1.94 -2.73
N THR A 184 -19.95 -2.04 -3.82
CA THR A 184 -20.86 -0.98 -4.29
C THR A 184 -22.27 -1.53 -4.47
N THR A 185 -22.38 -2.64 -5.18
CA THR A 185 -23.61 -3.41 -5.41
C THR A 185 -23.33 -4.87 -5.11
N PHE A 186 -24.39 -5.66 -4.93
CA PHE A 186 -24.31 -7.10 -4.74
C PHE A 186 -25.26 -7.80 -5.70
N ASP A 187 -24.99 -9.05 -6.05
CA ASP A 187 -25.82 -9.85 -6.95
C ASP A 187 -27.24 -10.11 -6.40
N ASP A 188 -27.37 -10.08 -5.07
CA ASP A 188 -28.60 -10.40 -4.35
C ASP A 188 -29.14 -9.24 -3.48
N PHE A 189 -28.64 -8.00 -3.72
CA PHE A 189 -29.06 -6.83 -2.95
C PHE A 189 -28.82 -5.52 -3.68
N ASP A 190 -29.90 -4.79 -4.01
CA ASP A 190 -29.88 -3.52 -4.75
C ASP A 190 -30.00 -2.27 -3.86
N GLY A 191 -29.75 -2.43 -2.55
CA GLY A 191 -30.13 -1.39 -1.59
C GLY A 191 -29.12 -0.30 -1.32
N TYR A 192 -27.85 -0.41 -1.77
CA TYR A 192 -26.86 0.65 -1.54
C TYR A 192 -26.84 1.69 -2.67
N THR A 193 -26.67 2.94 -2.25
CA THR A 193 -26.55 4.11 -3.14
C THR A 193 -25.38 4.98 -2.67
N PRO A 194 -24.83 5.85 -3.53
CA PRO A 194 -23.77 6.79 -3.12
C PRO A 194 -24.15 7.70 -1.96
N GLY A 195 -25.44 8.05 -1.81
CA GLY A 195 -25.92 8.85 -0.67
C GLY A 195 -25.79 8.19 0.70
N GLN A 196 -25.41 6.90 0.75
CA GLN A 196 -25.15 6.16 1.98
C GLN A 196 -23.67 6.06 2.33
N LEU A 197 -22.80 6.75 1.58
CA LEU A 197 -21.36 6.85 1.86
C LEU A 197 -21.09 7.85 2.99
N ASP A 198 -21.61 7.54 4.17
CA ASP A 198 -21.58 8.38 5.37
C ASP A 198 -20.83 7.73 6.56
N GLY A 199 -20.19 6.59 6.30
CA GLY A 199 -19.44 5.81 7.28
C GLY A 199 -20.31 4.96 8.22
N ARG A 200 -21.65 4.95 8.06
CA ARG A 200 -22.58 4.32 9.02
C ARG A 200 -23.79 3.64 8.39
N SER A 201 -24.19 4.02 7.21
CA SER A 201 -25.41 3.51 6.58
C SER A 201 -25.29 2.08 6.09
N SER A 202 -24.15 1.70 5.52
CA SER A 202 -23.93 0.30 5.14
C SER A 202 -23.69 -0.59 6.36
N ARG A 203 -23.96 -1.88 6.20
CA ARG A 203 -23.76 -2.86 7.27
C ARG A 203 -22.28 -2.96 7.65
N ILE A 204 -21.42 -3.07 6.66
CA ILE A 204 -19.98 -3.22 6.89
C ILE A 204 -19.35 -1.93 7.42
N SER A 205 -19.77 -0.74 6.94
CA SER A 205 -19.24 0.53 7.44
C SER A 205 -19.60 0.75 8.90
N ARG A 206 -20.86 0.48 9.27
CA ARG A 206 -21.30 0.57 10.67
C ARG A 206 -20.55 -0.39 11.58
N PHE A 207 -20.30 -1.62 11.11
CA PHE A 207 -19.51 -2.59 11.85
C PHE A 207 -18.08 -2.09 12.04
N LEU A 208 -17.41 -1.67 10.95
CA LEU A 208 -16.03 -1.18 11.01
C LEU A 208 -15.90 0.08 11.88
N ASP A 209 -16.83 1.05 11.79
CA ASP A 209 -16.84 2.24 12.65
C ASP A 209 -16.90 1.82 14.14
N SER A 210 -17.72 0.82 14.49
CA SER A 210 -17.81 0.33 15.86
C SER A 210 -16.51 -0.33 16.33
N ILE A 211 -15.88 -1.14 15.49
CA ILE A 211 -14.58 -1.78 15.77
C ILE A 211 -13.50 -0.72 16.00
N LEU A 212 -13.39 0.23 15.10
CA LEU A 212 -12.35 1.25 15.17
C LEU A 212 -12.51 2.16 16.40
N ARG A 213 -13.74 2.43 16.85
CA ARG A 213 -14.00 3.15 18.10
C ARG A 213 -13.60 2.35 19.33
N ALA A 214 -13.82 1.04 19.31
CA ALA A 214 -13.44 0.16 20.41
C ALA A 214 -11.93 -0.10 20.49
N HIS A 215 -11.22 0.03 19.35
CA HIS A 215 -9.79 -0.27 19.22
C HIS A 215 -9.02 0.94 18.64
N PRO A 216 -8.72 1.98 19.44
CA PRO A 216 -8.11 3.22 18.96
C PRO A 216 -6.68 3.04 18.41
N GLN A 217 -6.01 1.93 18.74
CA GLN A 217 -4.69 1.59 18.21
C GLN A 217 -4.73 0.86 16.87
N LEU A 218 -5.87 0.23 16.53
CA LEU A 218 -6.01 -0.49 15.28
C LEU A 218 -6.08 0.48 14.10
N LEU A 219 -5.22 0.31 13.11
CA LEU A 219 -5.32 1.02 11.84
C LEU A 219 -6.04 0.13 10.80
N PHE A 220 -6.98 0.68 10.06
CA PHE A 220 -7.62 0.02 8.93
C PHE A 220 -7.36 0.80 7.65
N ILE A 221 -6.81 0.13 6.64
CA ILE A 221 -6.40 0.72 5.36
C ILE A 221 -7.21 0.07 4.25
N GLN A 222 -8.02 0.87 3.56
CA GLN A 222 -9.02 0.44 2.60
C GLN A 222 -8.73 0.96 1.20
N CYS A 223 -8.93 0.16 0.17
CA CYS A 223 -8.93 0.66 -1.20
C CYS A 223 -10.13 1.57 -1.48
N ALA A 224 -9.93 2.61 -2.30
CA ALA A 224 -11.02 3.48 -2.71
C ALA A 224 -12.03 2.77 -3.63
N GLY A 225 -11.59 1.75 -4.36
CA GLY A 225 -12.38 1.10 -5.40
C GLY A 225 -12.03 1.59 -6.80
N ASN A 226 -12.59 0.92 -7.80
CA ASN A 226 -12.27 1.13 -9.23
C ASN A 226 -13.50 1.55 -10.04
N GLU A 227 -14.31 2.42 -9.44
CA GLU A 227 -15.58 2.87 -10.00
C GLU A 227 -15.51 4.28 -10.62
N GLY A 228 -14.35 4.94 -10.59
CA GLY A 228 -14.19 6.34 -10.97
C GLY A 228 -14.64 6.71 -12.37
N ASN A 229 -14.62 5.77 -13.32
CA ASN A 229 -15.10 5.91 -14.70
C ASN A 229 -16.38 5.09 -14.98
N LYS A 230 -17.06 4.60 -13.92
CA LYS A 230 -18.32 3.86 -14.01
C LYS A 230 -19.47 4.66 -13.39
N PRO A 231 -20.75 4.22 -13.55
CA PRO A 231 -21.92 4.94 -13.02
C PRO A 231 -21.90 5.23 -11.53
N TRP A 232 -21.33 4.33 -10.70
CA TRP A 232 -21.18 4.52 -9.26
C TRP A 232 -20.23 5.67 -8.92
N ARG A 233 -19.10 5.77 -9.62
CA ARG A 233 -18.07 6.81 -9.53
C ARG A 233 -17.34 6.93 -8.19
N HIS A 234 -18.02 6.72 -7.09
CA HIS A 234 -17.53 6.99 -5.74
C HIS A 234 -16.84 5.79 -5.09
N ILE A 235 -16.25 6.03 -3.92
CA ILE A 235 -15.62 4.97 -3.13
C ILE A 235 -16.61 3.85 -2.84
N GLY A 236 -16.07 2.64 -2.68
CA GLY A 236 -16.85 1.49 -2.22
C GLY A 236 -16.84 1.37 -0.70
N PHE A 237 -17.84 0.67 -0.16
CA PHE A 237 -17.89 0.33 1.26
C PHE A 237 -16.81 -0.72 1.60
N PRO A 238 -16.15 -0.63 2.77
CA PRO A 238 -16.29 0.36 3.84
C PRO A 238 -15.29 1.54 3.74
N GLY A 239 -14.87 1.95 2.54
CA GLY A 239 -13.95 3.08 2.33
C GLY A 239 -14.50 4.43 2.80
N ASP A 240 -15.81 4.50 3.03
CA ASP A 240 -16.51 5.65 3.58
C ASP A 240 -16.35 5.81 5.11
N VAL A 241 -15.79 4.84 5.82
CA VAL A 241 -15.59 4.96 7.27
C VAL A 241 -14.55 6.03 7.57
N ARG A 242 -14.94 7.03 8.35
CA ARG A 242 -14.12 8.22 8.63
C ARG A 242 -12.78 7.87 9.26
N GLU A 243 -12.78 6.94 10.20
CA GLU A 243 -11.60 6.51 10.96
C GLU A 243 -10.71 5.48 10.23
N ALA A 244 -11.08 5.03 9.03
CA ALA A 244 -10.24 4.23 8.16
C ALA A 244 -9.39 5.13 7.26
N VAL A 245 -8.24 4.64 6.78
CA VAL A 245 -7.44 5.29 5.73
C VAL A 245 -7.86 4.72 4.38
N THR A 246 -8.48 5.55 3.54
CA THR A 246 -8.92 5.14 2.21
C THR A 246 -7.92 5.61 1.16
N VAL A 247 -7.48 4.69 0.30
CA VAL A 247 -6.35 4.92 -0.62
C VAL A 247 -6.83 4.88 -2.06
N GLY A 248 -6.63 5.98 -2.77
CA GLY A 248 -6.87 6.11 -4.21
C GLY A 248 -5.59 5.94 -5.04
N ALA A 249 -5.71 6.22 -6.34
CA ALA A 249 -4.62 6.11 -7.29
C ALA A 249 -4.52 7.36 -8.17
N VAL A 250 -3.28 7.82 -8.41
CA VAL A 250 -2.94 8.89 -9.36
C VAL A 250 -2.02 8.37 -10.45
N ASP A 251 -1.87 9.16 -11.51
CA ASP A 251 -0.94 8.87 -12.59
C ASP A 251 0.52 9.13 -12.15
N TRP A 252 1.47 8.84 -13.03
CA TRP A 252 2.91 9.02 -12.80
C TRP A 252 3.34 10.46 -12.53
N ASP A 253 2.51 11.42 -12.90
CA ASP A 253 2.72 12.84 -12.58
C ASP A 253 2.50 13.16 -11.09
N GLY A 254 1.95 12.18 -10.33
CA GLY A 254 1.65 12.32 -8.90
C GLY A 254 0.48 13.28 -8.60
N GLN A 255 -0.25 13.72 -9.61
CA GLN A 255 -1.29 14.75 -9.50
C GLN A 255 -2.62 14.34 -10.12
N THR A 256 -2.59 13.75 -11.31
CA THR A 256 -3.79 13.40 -12.07
C THR A 256 -4.39 12.12 -11.53
N ARG A 257 -5.64 12.16 -11.08
CA ARG A 257 -6.36 10.97 -10.64
C ARG A 257 -6.44 9.94 -11.78
N ARG A 258 -6.15 8.69 -11.50
CA ARG A 258 -6.43 7.59 -12.45
C ARG A 258 -7.92 7.52 -12.72
N GLU A 259 -8.31 7.36 -13.98
CA GLU A 259 -9.73 7.34 -14.38
C GLU A 259 -10.56 6.34 -13.57
N TYR A 260 -10.03 5.15 -13.34
CA TYR A 260 -10.72 4.11 -12.57
C TYR A 260 -10.80 4.42 -11.07
N SER A 261 -9.86 5.20 -10.50
CA SER A 261 -9.82 5.46 -9.07
C SER A 261 -11.09 6.15 -8.61
N SER A 262 -11.80 5.53 -7.68
CA SER A 262 -13.05 6.04 -7.12
C SER A 262 -12.83 7.36 -6.38
N THR A 263 -13.83 8.27 -6.46
CA THR A 263 -13.82 9.56 -5.75
C THR A 263 -14.59 9.47 -4.44
N GLY A 264 -14.32 10.36 -3.51
CA GLY A 264 -15.16 10.51 -2.32
C GLY A 264 -16.57 11.00 -2.64
N TRP A 265 -17.44 10.97 -1.64
CA TRP A 265 -18.77 11.54 -1.70
C TRP A 265 -18.77 12.95 -1.08
N PRO A 266 -18.91 14.02 -1.86
CA PRO A 266 -18.75 15.38 -1.34
C PRO A 266 -19.69 15.73 -0.19
N GLU A 267 -20.93 15.18 -0.22
CA GLU A 267 -21.95 15.43 0.79
C GLU A 267 -21.72 14.70 2.11
N ALA A 268 -20.72 13.81 2.20
CA ALA A 268 -20.34 13.15 3.45
C ALA A 268 -19.79 14.14 4.50
N GLY A 269 -19.30 15.31 4.06
CA GLY A 269 -18.75 16.34 4.94
C GLY A 269 -17.34 16.06 5.45
N TYR A 270 -16.61 15.13 4.84
CA TYR A 270 -15.19 14.84 5.06
C TYR A 270 -14.54 14.33 3.78
N ILE A 271 -13.22 14.48 3.71
CA ILE A 271 -12.44 14.11 2.53
C ILE A 271 -12.18 12.60 2.50
N LYS A 272 -12.48 12.00 1.35
CA LYS A 272 -12.05 10.67 0.93
C LYS A 272 -11.77 10.72 -0.58
N PRO A 273 -10.83 9.91 -1.10
CA PRO A 273 -9.87 9.10 -0.34
C PRO A 273 -9.02 9.98 0.58
N ASP A 274 -8.37 9.39 1.58
CA ASP A 274 -7.44 10.14 2.45
C ASP A 274 -6.17 10.50 1.71
N VAL A 275 -5.57 9.51 1.06
CA VAL A 275 -4.29 9.64 0.35
C VAL A 275 -4.34 8.88 -0.96
N VAL A 276 -3.37 9.17 -1.82
CA VAL A 276 -3.19 8.46 -3.10
C VAL A 276 -1.75 8.00 -3.24
N VAL A 277 -1.55 7.03 -4.12
CA VAL A 277 -0.23 6.58 -4.56
C VAL A 277 -0.23 6.56 -6.08
N SER A 278 0.90 6.89 -6.70
CA SER A 278 1.04 6.68 -8.13
C SER A 278 0.99 5.19 -8.41
N ASP A 279 0.15 4.75 -9.31
CA ASP A 279 -0.08 3.33 -9.55
C ASP A 279 0.18 2.96 -11.02
N SER A 280 0.73 1.78 -11.21
CA SER A 280 0.65 1.11 -12.51
C SER A 280 -0.83 0.80 -12.81
N PRO A 281 -1.26 0.66 -14.06
CA PRO A 281 -2.67 0.66 -14.50
C PRO A 281 -3.49 -0.55 -14.05
N ARG A 282 -3.51 -0.86 -12.75
CA ARG A 282 -4.05 -2.10 -12.22
C ARG A 282 -5.18 -1.98 -11.20
N GLY A 283 -5.37 -0.82 -10.60
CA GLY A 283 -6.42 -0.62 -9.60
C GLY A 283 -5.91 -0.19 -8.23
N THR A 284 -6.78 0.45 -7.46
CA THR A 284 -6.51 0.94 -6.10
C THR A 284 -6.14 -0.19 -5.13
N SER A 285 -6.45 -1.45 -5.47
CA SER A 285 -6.00 -2.64 -4.74
C SER A 285 -4.48 -2.74 -4.60
N PHE A 286 -3.71 -2.06 -5.47
CA PHE A 286 -2.25 -2.09 -5.44
C PHE A 286 -1.62 -0.81 -4.89
N SER A 287 -2.36 0.29 -4.82
CA SER A 287 -2.00 1.51 -4.09
C SER A 287 -2.12 1.31 -2.57
N THR A 288 -3.20 0.67 -2.15
CA THR A 288 -3.55 0.42 -0.74
C THR A 288 -2.44 -0.28 0.05
N PRO A 289 -1.86 -1.40 -0.42
CA PRO A 289 -0.79 -2.09 0.29
C PRO A 289 0.52 -1.29 0.38
N VAL A 290 0.79 -0.35 -0.53
CA VAL A 290 1.94 0.56 -0.42
C VAL A 290 1.81 1.44 0.82
N ILE A 291 0.62 2.00 1.03
CA ILE A 291 0.31 2.78 2.25
C ILE A 291 0.32 1.88 3.49
N ALA A 292 -0.12 0.62 3.39
CA ALA A 292 -0.05 -0.33 4.50
C ALA A 292 1.40 -0.59 4.92
N GLY A 293 2.30 -0.80 3.96
CA GLY A 293 3.74 -0.94 4.22
C GLY A 293 4.36 0.32 4.82
N LEU A 294 3.99 1.50 4.32
CA LEU A 294 4.41 2.79 4.88
C LEU A 294 3.95 2.95 6.33
N CYS A 295 2.68 2.69 6.60
CA CYS A 295 2.13 2.78 7.96
C CYS A 295 2.79 1.79 8.92
N ALA A 296 3.09 0.57 8.47
CA ALA A 296 3.82 -0.41 9.27
C ALA A 296 5.23 0.08 9.63
N ALA A 297 5.95 0.69 8.68
CA ALA A 297 7.24 1.31 8.93
C ALA A 297 7.13 2.48 9.92
N MET A 298 6.11 3.32 9.80
CA MET A 298 5.88 4.44 10.73
C MET A 298 5.49 3.97 12.13
N LEU A 299 4.69 2.91 12.27
CA LEU A 299 4.39 2.30 13.56
C LEU A 299 5.62 1.64 14.22
N GLN A 300 6.56 1.12 13.42
CA GLN A 300 7.86 0.68 13.92
C GLN A 300 8.71 1.86 14.40
N TYR A 301 8.69 2.99 13.68
CA TYR A 301 9.43 4.20 14.02
C TYR A 301 8.94 4.81 15.34
N ASN A 302 7.64 5.00 15.46
CA ASN A 302 6.99 5.45 16.69
C ASN A 302 5.57 4.88 16.79
N ARG A 303 5.29 4.12 17.84
CA ARG A 303 3.93 3.63 18.12
C ARG A 303 3.05 4.77 18.61
N VAL A 304 2.19 5.23 17.72
CA VAL A 304 1.22 6.28 18.00
C VAL A 304 -0.21 5.74 17.84
N GLU A 305 -1.18 6.47 18.37
CA GLU A 305 -2.59 6.18 18.11
C GLU A 305 -2.96 6.39 16.65
N ARG A 306 -3.98 5.67 16.17
CA ARG A 306 -4.52 5.77 14.81
C ARG A 306 -4.77 7.21 14.38
N SER A 307 -5.44 8.01 15.24
CA SER A 307 -5.77 9.41 14.95
C SER A 307 -4.53 10.26 14.68
N THR A 308 -3.46 10.04 15.43
CA THR A 308 -2.17 10.73 15.24
C THR A 308 -1.53 10.34 13.91
N LEU A 309 -1.54 9.05 13.58
CA LEU A 309 -0.98 8.56 12.31
C LEU A 309 -1.77 9.07 11.10
N ILE A 310 -3.11 9.05 11.16
CA ILE A 310 -3.96 9.60 10.10
C ILE A 310 -3.71 11.10 9.93
N ALA A 311 -3.64 11.86 11.01
CA ALA A 311 -3.33 13.30 10.96
C ALA A 311 -1.95 13.57 10.34
N ALA A 312 -0.96 12.73 10.65
CA ALA A 312 0.37 12.84 10.06
C ALA A 312 0.36 12.48 8.55
N LEU A 313 -0.38 11.44 8.13
CA LEU A 313 -0.58 11.11 6.72
C LEU A 313 -1.19 12.30 5.95
N HIS A 314 -2.24 12.92 6.49
CA HIS A 314 -2.87 14.09 5.89
C HIS A 314 -1.92 15.28 5.80
N ALA A 315 -1.23 15.61 6.89
CA ALA A 315 -0.32 16.76 6.97
C ALA A 315 0.95 16.58 6.13
N SER A 316 1.37 15.33 5.86
CA SER A 316 2.51 15.02 4.99
C SER A 316 2.15 14.94 3.51
N GLY A 317 0.87 14.92 3.17
CA GLY A 317 0.40 14.77 1.81
C GLY A 317 0.83 15.89 0.88
N SER A 318 1.15 15.58 -0.37
CA SER A 318 1.56 16.55 -1.40
C SER A 318 0.50 17.62 -1.69
N ARG A 319 -0.76 17.39 -1.26
CA ARG A 319 -1.89 18.31 -1.38
C ARG A 319 -2.50 18.68 -0.02
N ALA A 320 -1.74 18.58 1.06
CA ALA A 320 -2.21 18.85 2.43
C ALA A 320 -2.90 20.21 2.60
N ALA A 321 -2.47 21.24 1.83
CA ALA A 321 -3.05 22.59 1.88
C ALA A 321 -4.38 22.72 1.11
N THR A 322 -4.65 21.85 0.14
CA THR A 322 -5.81 21.92 -0.76
C THR A 322 -6.34 20.53 -1.06
N PRO A 323 -6.79 19.78 -0.03
CA PRO A 323 -7.33 18.42 -0.25
C PRO A 323 -8.68 18.49 -0.95
N ASP A 324 -8.99 17.43 -1.71
CA ASP A 324 -10.27 17.29 -2.41
C ASP A 324 -10.77 15.83 -2.41
N CYS A 325 -11.97 15.61 -2.91
CA CYS A 325 -12.56 14.27 -2.97
C CYS A 325 -12.05 13.41 -4.14
N GLU A 326 -11.13 13.90 -4.97
CA GLU A 326 -10.57 13.14 -6.08
C GLU A 326 -9.24 12.45 -5.70
N VAL A 327 -8.36 13.18 -5.01
CA VAL A 327 -7.01 12.72 -4.66
C VAL A 327 -6.67 12.90 -3.17
N GLY A 328 -7.65 13.25 -2.37
CA GLY A 328 -7.47 13.42 -0.92
C GLY A 328 -6.41 14.45 -0.58
N TYR A 329 -5.59 14.14 0.38
CA TYR A 329 -4.42 14.97 0.78
C TYR A 329 -3.19 14.73 -0.10
N GLY A 330 -3.32 13.93 -1.18
CA GLY A 330 -2.23 13.63 -2.12
C GLY A 330 -1.33 12.49 -1.65
N ILE A 331 -0.10 12.45 -2.17
CA ILE A 331 0.89 11.41 -1.86
C ILE A 331 1.61 11.77 -0.55
N PRO A 332 1.60 10.89 0.48
CA PRO A 332 2.35 11.12 1.73
C PRO A 332 3.85 11.23 1.47
N GLN A 333 4.49 12.23 2.06
CA GLN A 333 5.92 12.46 1.96
C GLN A 333 6.62 11.90 3.20
N LEU A 334 7.54 10.95 3.01
CA LEU A 334 8.15 10.18 4.10
C LEU A 334 8.95 11.07 5.07
N ASP A 335 9.76 12.00 4.56
CA ASP A 335 10.54 12.90 5.41
C ASP A 335 9.65 13.69 6.36
N ARG A 336 8.55 14.20 5.83
CA ARG A 336 7.58 14.95 6.63
C ARG A 336 6.83 14.04 7.62
N LEU A 337 6.53 12.80 7.25
CA LEU A 337 5.96 11.81 8.18
C LEU A 337 6.90 11.53 9.35
N VAL A 338 8.18 11.32 9.07
CA VAL A 338 9.21 11.10 10.08
C VAL A 338 9.33 12.29 11.02
N GLU A 339 9.30 13.51 10.49
CA GLU A 339 9.31 14.74 11.31
C GLU A 339 8.08 14.85 12.21
N LEU A 340 6.87 14.63 11.63
CA LEU A 340 5.60 14.72 12.37
C LEU A 340 5.42 13.63 13.43
N LEU A 341 6.03 12.47 13.23
CA LEU A 341 5.95 11.32 14.12
C LEU A 341 7.20 11.14 14.99
N ALA A 342 8.13 12.11 14.99
CA ALA A 342 9.33 12.03 15.83
C ALA A 342 8.94 11.88 17.32
N PRO A 343 9.57 10.94 18.06
CA PRO A 343 9.34 10.83 19.50
C PRO A 343 9.63 12.16 20.21
N THR A 344 8.71 12.59 21.06
CA THR A 344 8.90 13.78 21.89
C THR A 344 10.13 13.61 22.78
N GLY A 345 11.18 14.38 22.52
CA GLY A 345 12.48 14.28 23.20
C GLY A 345 13.71 14.20 22.29
N ALA A 346 13.53 14.07 20.97
CA ALA A 346 14.64 14.00 20.02
C ALA A 346 15.15 15.36 19.51
N SER A 347 14.53 16.48 19.91
CA SER A 347 14.82 17.82 19.37
C SER A 347 16.04 18.54 19.98
N ASP A 348 16.71 18.01 21.01
CA ASP A 348 17.76 18.76 21.72
C ASP A 348 19.20 18.29 21.52
N SER A 349 19.50 17.36 20.60
CA SER A 349 20.88 16.88 20.42
C SER A 349 21.60 17.34 19.14
N ALA A 350 21.00 18.23 18.34
CA ALA A 350 21.58 18.69 17.05
C ALA A 350 21.85 20.21 16.97
N GLY A 351 22.14 20.85 18.08
CA GLY A 351 22.38 22.29 18.07
C GLY A 351 23.17 22.84 19.26
N SER A 352 24.45 22.49 19.39
CA SER A 352 25.44 23.38 20.01
C SER A 352 26.85 22.77 19.88
N LYS A 353 27.47 22.95 18.74
CA LYS A 353 28.94 23.11 18.69
C LYS A 353 29.21 24.57 18.42
N THR A 354 29.13 25.39 19.48
CA THR A 354 29.75 26.72 19.47
C THR A 354 31.25 26.54 19.60
N ASP A 355 31.89 26.97 18.57
CA ASP A 355 33.30 27.17 18.39
C ASP A 355 33.90 27.98 19.57
N THR A 356 34.73 27.32 20.36
CA THR A 356 35.52 27.99 21.41
C THR A 356 36.97 27.91 20.99
N THR A 357 37.35 28.82 20.07
CA THR A 357 38.77 29.08 19.83
C THR A 357 38.99 30.59 19.66
N ASN A 358 39.92 31.12 20.47
CA ASN A 358 40.55 32.44 20.41
C ASN A 358 39.86 33.57 21.15
N GLN A 359 40.28 33.75 22.41
CA GLN A 359 40.73 35.04 22.90
C GLN A 359 41.62 34.86 24.14
N THR A 360 42.90 34.57 23.91
CA THR A 360 43.96 34.93 24.85
C THR A 360 44.89 35.85 24.07
N ILE A 361 44.98 37.12 24.41
CA ILE A 361 46.16 38.01 24.37
C ILE A 361 45.65 39.45 24.65
N ASN A 362 46.33 40.05 25.62
CA ASN A 362 46.41 41.44 26.02
C ASN A 362 45.63 41.85 27.28
N ASN A 363 46.37 41.77 28.39
CA ASN A 363 46.56 42.96 29.26
C ASN A 363 47.77 42.76 30.17
N LEU A 364 48.90 43.24 29.67
CA LEU A 364 50.01 43.73 30.48
C LEU A 364 49.91 45.31 30.38
N LYS A 365 49.47 45.91 31.46
CA LYS A 365 50.05 47.11 32.10
C LYS A 365 49.21 47.49 33.31
#